data_9bb911408c6861540fee56764a1002db
#
_entry.id   9bb911408c6861540fee56764a1002db
#
_cell.length_a   1.000
_cell.length_b   1.000
_cell.length_c   1.000
_cell.angle_alpha   90.00
_cell.angle_beta   90.00
_cell.angle_gamma   90.00
#
_symmetry.space_group_name_H-M   'P 1'
#
loop_
_entity.id
_entity.type
_entity.pdbx_description
1 polymer ?
#
loop_
_entity_poly.entity_id
_entity_poly.type
_entity_poly.pdbx_seq_one_letter_code
_entity_poly.pdbx_strand_id
1 'polypeptide(L)'
;MRAYDVLKAVHILMVIVWLGTDVGTFASFNRLLDTRLSVPTRLSMSRLSDLLDQGPRSALVILLMLGLSLAHMGDWGFGGNAGAVLAWSAAAVGIVWFLGVWIQFWVAHAPPGSIRPSWAVAFVARFKVADLCWRIGVAAALVVAAVTSLAASGGRGIIGADWLAWKVLLFAAIVADGVIIRLLIPKLGSTIVAIATGGSTPEREATLAKQAIPLKACVVVIWTLLIGMSALAVMKPGM
;
A
#
# COMPACT_ATOMS: atom_id res chain seq x y z
N MET A 1 23.32 -9.95 -17.51
CA MET A 1 22.68 -9.31 -16.34
C MET A 1 22.22 -10.43 -15.41
N ARG A 2 22.57 -10.41 -14.12
CA ARG A 2 22.13 -11.44 -13.16
C ARG A 2 20.66 -11.22 -12.83
N ALA A 3 19.88 -12.29 -12.64
CA ALA A 3 18.45 -12.18 -12.28
C ALA A 3 18.21 -11.28 -11.06
N TYR A 4 19.13 -11.33 -10.08
CA TYR A 4 19.14 -10.47 -8.91
C TYR A 4 19.16 -8.97 -9.26
N ASP A 5 19.99 -8.56 -10.23
CA ASP A 5 20.14 -7.15 -10.62
C ASP A 5 18.86 -6.63 -11.28
N VAL A 6 18.21 -7.48 -12.09
CA VAL A 6 16.90 -7.16 -12.70
C VAL A 6 15.82 -6.97 -11.65
N LEU A 7 15.68 -7.93 -10.73
CA LEU A 7 14.69 -7.85 -9.65
C LEU A 7 14.93 -6.63 -8.75
N LYS A 8 16.20 -6.33 -8.44
CA LYS A 8 16.58 -5.14 -7.69
C LYS A 8 16.18 -3.85 -8.41
N ALA A 9 16.44 -3.76 -9.72
CA ALA A 9 16.05 -2.60 -10.52
C ALA A 9 14.53 -2.42 -10.54
N VAL A 10 13.76 -3.51 -10.73
CA VAL A 10 12.29 -3.48 -10.68
C VAL A 10 11.80 -3.08 -9.28
N HIS A 11 12.43 -3.59 -8.22
CA HIS A 11 12.08 -3.20 -6.84
C HIS A 11 12.27 -1.70 -6.60
N ILE A 12 13.38 -1.12 -7.06
CA ILE A 12 13.64 0.32 -6.97
C ILE A 12 12.60 1.11 -7.80
N LEU A 13 12.31 0.65 -9.03
CA LEU A 13 11.30 1.28 -9.87
C LEU A 13 9.92 1.30 -9.21
N MET A 14 9.55 0.24 -8.50
CA MET A 14 8.27 0.19 -7.79
C MET A 14 8.20 1.19 -6.62
N VAL A 15 9.32 1.50 -5.95
CA VAL A 15 9.36 2.58 -4.95
C VAL A 15 9.15 3.94 -5.60
N ILE A 16 9.74 4.18 -6.77
CA ILE A 16 9.56 5.42 -7.55
C ILE A 16 8.10 5.55 -8.00
N VAL A 17 7.51 4.48 -8.53
CA VAL A 17 6.09 4.46 -8.93
C VAL A 17 5.20 4.74 -7.73
N TRP A 18 5.46 4.11 -6.59
CA TRP A 18 4.69 4.39 -5.37
C TRP A 18 4.72 5.87 -5.01
N LEU A 19 5.90 6.39 -4.76
CA LEU A 19 6.06 7.77 -4.29
C LEU A 19 5.50 8.78 -5.31
N GLY A 20 5.78 8.58 -6.60
CA GLY A 20 5.31 9.48 -7.66
C GLY A 20 3.79 9.53 -7.79
N THR A 21 3.13 8.36 -7.81
CA THR A 21 1.67 8.29 -7.88
C THR A 21 1.00 8.75 -6.59
N ASP A 22 1.62 8.51 -5.43
CA ASP A 22 1.08 8.91 -4.13
C ASP A 22 1.12 10.44 -3.94
N VAL A 23 2.17 11.11 -4.42
CA VAL A 23 2.23 12.58 -4.49
C VAL A 23 1.10 13.12 -5.37
N GLY A 24 0.84 12.49 -6.52
CA GLY A 24 -0.28 12.83 -7.39
C GLY A 24 -1.64 12.62 -6.71
N THR A 25 -1.81 11.51 -6.00
CA THR A 25 -2.99 11.20 -5.17
C THR A 25 -3.22 12.30 -4.13
N PHE A 26 -2.18 12.68 -3.39
CA PHE A 26 -2.25 13.71 -2.37
C PHE A 26 -2.58 15.10 -2.95
N ALA A 27 -1.99 15.46 -4.08
CA ALA A 27 -2.27 16.71 -4.78
C ALA A 27 -3.73 16.77 -5.25
N SER A 28 -4.23 15.70 -5.88
CA SER A 28 -5.63 15.58 -6.34
C SER A 28 -6.60 15.59 -5.16
N PHE A 29 -6.27 14.93 -4.06
CA PHE A 29 -7.05 14.94 -2.83
C PHE A 29 -7.13 16.34 -2.21
N ASN A 30 -6.05 17.12 -2.22
CA ASN A 30 -6.09 18.52 -1.77
C ASN A 30 -7.00 19.39 -2.66
N ARG A 31 -7.08 19.12 -3.97
CA ARG A 31 -8.01 19.82 -4.87
C ARG A 31 -9.48 19.43 -4.62
N LEU A 32 -9.75 18.18 -4.23
CA LEU A 32 -11.08 17.77 -3.76
C LEU A 32 -11.55 18.62 -2.57
N LEU A 33 -10.66 19.00 -1.69
CA LEU A 33 -10.98 19.79 -0.47
C LEU A 33 -11.08 21.31 -0.75
N ASP A 34 -10.72 21.79 -1.94
CA ASP A 34 -10.73 23.21 -2.26
C ASP A 34 -12.15 23.69 -2.60
N THR A 35 -12.80 24.35 -1.64
CA THR A 35 -14.17 24.86 -1.77
C THR A 35 -14.34 25.98 -2.82
N ARG A 36 -13.24 26.55 -3.32
CA ARG A 36 -13.27 27.54 -4.41
C ARG A 36 -13.56 26.90 -5.77
N LEU A 37 -13.37 25.59 -5.87
CA LEU A 37 -13.65 24.80 -7.07
C LEU A 37 -15.11 24.35 -7.09
N SER A 38 -15.70 24.25 -8.29
CA SER A 38 -17.04 23.70 -8.46
C SER A 38 -17.12 22.24 -8.00
N VAL A 39 -18.29 21.81 -7.50
CA VAL A 39 -18.51 20.42 -7.07
C VAL A 39 -18.15 19.40 -8.16
N PRO A 40 -18.56 19.57 -9.44
CA PRO A 40 -18.14 18.66 -10.51
C PRO A 40 -16.62 18.56 -10.69
N THR A 41 -15.90 19.67 -10.62
CA THR A 41 -14.43 19.70 -10.70
C THR A 41 -13.80 18.93 -9.52
N ARG A 42 -14.29 19.15 -8.31
CA ARG A 42 -13.83 18.44 -7.09
C ARG A 42 -14.07 16.93 -7.18
N LEU A 43 -15.21 16.51 -7.71
CA LEU A 43 -15.51 15.09 -7.92
C LEU A 43 -14.61 14.46 -8.99
N SER A 44 -14.21 15.21 -10.02
CA SER A 44 -13.21 14.76 -11.00
C SER A 44 -11.84 14.59 -10.35
N MET A 45 -11.45 15.47 -9.43
CA MET A 45 -10.22 15.31 -8.64
C MET A 45 -10.26 14.11 -7.71
N SER A 46 -11.42 13.80 -7.10
CA SER A 46 -11.60 12.57 -6.32
C SER A 46 -11.35 11.32 -7.17
N ARG A 47 -11.92 11.27 -8.39
CA ARG A 47 -11.70 10.14 -9.31
C ARG A 47 -10.25 10.02 -9.74
N LEU A 48 -9.57 11.15 -9.98
CA LEU A 48 -8.14 11.16 -10.29
C LEU A 48 -7.31 10.65 -9.11
N SER A 49 -7.64 11.08 -7.90
CA SER A 49 -7.01 10.59 -6.68
C SER A 49 -7.14 9.06 -6.54
N ASP A 50 -8.35 8.51 -6.76
CA ASP A 50 -8.60 7.06 -6.71
C ASP A 50 -7.81 6.29 -7.78
N LEU A 51 -7.67 6.87 -8.99
CA LEU A 51 -6.89 6.27 -10.09
C LEU A 51 -5.40 6.22 -9.73
N LEU A 52 -4.86 7.32 -9.23
CA LEU A 52 -3.44 7.41 -8.86
C LEU A 52 -3.11 6.54 -7.65
N ASP A 53 -4.03 6.39 -6.68
CA ASP A 53 -3.88 5.53 -5.50
C ASP A 53 -3.75 4.02 -5.86
N GLN A 54 -4.10 3.65 -7.09
CA GLN A 54 -3.85 2.28 -7.57
C GLN A 54 -2.34 1.98 -7.71
N GLY A 55 -1.51 3.00 -7.92
CA GLY A 55 -0.04 2.86 -7.93
C GLY A 55 0.51 2.38 -6.58
N PRO A 56 0.30 3.10 -5.45
CA PRO A 56 0.69 2.65 -4.11
C PRO A 56 0.15 1.26 -3.75
N ARG A 57 -1.11 0.98 -4.05
CA ARG A 57 -1.73 -0.34 -3.79
C ARG A 57 -1.04 -1.47 -4.53
N SER A 58 -0.70 -1.24 -5.80
CA SER A 58 0.02 -2.20 -6.63
C SER A 58 1.46 -2.38 -6.17
N ALA A 59 2.14 -1.25 -5.91
CA ALA A 59 3.53 -1.25 -5.48
C ALA A 59 3.73 -1.98 -4.14
N LEU A 60 2.80 -1.82 -3.18
CA LEU A 60 2.85 -2.51 -1.88
C LEU A 60 2.94 -4.03 -2.06
N VAL A 61 2.09 -4.60 -2.93
CA VAL A 61 2.07 -6.05 -3.18
C VAL A 61 3.33 -6.50 -3.89
N ILE A 62 3.74 -5.78 -4.94
CA ILE A 62 4.92 -6.11 -5.74
C ILE A 62 6.20 -5.99 -4.91
N LEU A 63 6.32 -4.94 -4.09
CA LEU A 63 7.49 -4.72 -3.23
C LEU A 63 7.65 -5.81 -2.17
N LEU A 64 6.55 -6.34 -1.62
CA LEU A 64 6.61 -7.47 -0.69
C LEU A 64 7.15 -8.73 -1.38
N MET A 65 6.60 -9.07 -2.56
CA MET A 65 7.05 -10.23 -3.34
C MET A 65 8.52 -10.13 -3.73
N LEU A 66 8.90 -8.99 -4.32
CA LEU A 66 10.27 -8.76 -4.77
C LEU A 66 11.23 -8.65 -3.59
N GLY A 67 10.82 -8.05 -2.47
CA GLY A 67 11.62 -7.92 -1.27
C GLY A 67 12.00 -9.26 -0.67
N LEU A 68 11.07 -10.20 -0.55
CA LEU A 68 11.33 -11.55 -0.07
C LEU A 68 12.21 -12.35 -1.04
N SER A 69 11.97 -12.22 -2.36
CA SER A 69 12.81 -12.85 -3.37
C SER A 69 14.25 -12.32 -3.34
N LEU A 70 14.43 -11.01 -3.19
CA LEU A 70 15.75 -10.37 -3.09
C LEU A 70 16.48 -10.75 -1.79
N ALA A 71 15.75 -10.86 -0.66
CA ALA A 71 16.33 -11.29 0.60
C ALA A 71 16.86 -12.73 0.51
N HIS A 72 16.10 -13.63 -0.13
CA HIS A 72 16.52 -15.00 -0.38
C HIS A 72 17.73 -15.07 -1.32
N MET A 73 17.69 -14.38 -2.47
CA MET A 73 18.76 -14.41 -3.47
C MET A 73 20.04 -13.70 -3.02
N GLY A 74 19.95 -12.81 -2.04
CA GLY A 74 21.08 -12.05 -1.48
C GLY A 74 21.70 -12.69 -0.24
N ASP A 75 21.22 -13.85 0.19
CA ASP A 75 21.62 -14.55 1.44
C ASP A 75 21.51 -13.69 2.72
N TRP A 76 20.57 -12.74 2.72
CA TRP A 76 20.31 -11.89 3.89
C TRP A 76 19.27 -12.45 4.86
N GLY A 77 19.05 -13.72 4.81
CA GLY A 77 18.03 -14.46 5.54
C GLY A 77 17.14 -15.26 4.62
N PHE A 78 16.33 -16.15 5.20
CA PHE A 78 15.51 -17.08 4.44
C PHE A 78 16.36 -17.98 3.50
N GLY A 79 17.53 -18.45 4.00
CA GLY A 79 18.41 -19.32 3.24
C GLY A 79 17.86 -20.72 3.00
N GLY A 80 18.49 -21.46 2.09
CA GLY A 80 18.16 -22.84 1.78
C GLY A 80 16.80 -23.08 1.14
N ASN A 81 16.33 -24.32 1.15
CA ASN A 81 15.06 -24.70 0.53
C ASN A 81 13.84 -24.03 1.16
N ALA A 82 13.85 -23.79 2.47
CA ALA A 82 12.75 -23.10 3.16
C ALA A 82 12.60 -21.64 2.68
N GLY A 83 13.70 -20.94 2.48
CA GLY A 83 13.68 -19.59 1.91
C GLY A 83 13.19 -19.55 0.47
N ALA A 84 13.58 -20.52 -0.36
CA ALA A 84 13.07 -20.64 -1.72
C ALA A 84 11.57 -20.89 -1.73
N VAL A 85 11.06 -21.81 -0.90
CA VAL A 85 9.62 -22.10 -0.76
C VAL A 85 8.87 -20.83 -0.32
N LEU A 86 9.38 -20.09 0.65
CA LEU A 86 8.76 -18.85 1.12
C LEU A 86 8.71 -17.80 -0.01
N ALA A 87 9.80 -17.60 -0.75
CA ALA A 87 9.85 -16.64 -1.85
C ALA A 87 8.86 -16.99 -2.97
N TRP A 88 8.79 -18.25 -3.39
CA TRP A 88 7.86 -18.71 -4.39
C TRP A 88 6.40 -18.65 -3.93
N SER A 89 6.13 -19.02 -2.67
CA SER A 89 4.79 -18.92 -2.07
C SER A 89 4.34 -17.47 -2.00
N ALA A 90 5.23 -16.57 -1.57
CA ALA A 90 4.95 -15.14 -1.53
C ALA A 90 4.67 -14.56 -2.93
N ALA A 91 5.41 -15.00 -3.94
CA ALA A 91 5.16 -14.59 -5.33
C ALA A 91 3.79 -15.07 -5.81
N ALA A 92 3.44 -16.34 -5.60
CA ALA A 92 2.15 -16.92 -6.00
C ALA A 92 0.97 -16.22 -5.30
N VAL A 93 1.03 -16.09 -3.97
CA VAL A 93 0.01 -15.40 -3.17
C VAL A 93 -0.07 -13.92 -3.55
N GLY A 94 1.06 -13.28 -3.78
CA GLY A 94 1.13 -11.89 -4.19
C GLY A 94 0.49 -11.64 -5.55
N ILE A 95 0.66 -12.54 -6.54
CA ILE A 95 -0.02 -12.46 -7.84
C ILE A 95 -1.56 -12.51 -7.64
N VAL A 96 -2.04 -13.47 -6.84
CA VAL A 96 -3.48 -13.58 -6.55
C VAL A 96 -4.00 -12.33 -5.86
N TRP A 97 -3.25 -11.81 -4.90
CA TRP A 97 -3.60 -10.56 -4.20
C TRP A 97 -3.61 -9.36 -5.15
N PHE A 98 -2.59 -9.23 -6.00
CA PHE A 98 -2.49 -8.18 -7.01
C PHE A 98 -3.71 -8.19 -7.95
N LEU A 99 -4.06 -9.36 -8.48
CA LEU A 99 -5.24 -9.52 -9.33
C LEU A 99 -6.53 -9.14 -8.59
N GLY A 100 -6.67 -9.52 -7.32
CA GLY A 100 -7.81 -9.14 -6.49
C GLY A 100 -7.93 -7.63 -6.31
N VAL A 101 -6.81 -6.92 -6.09
CA VAL A 101 -6.76 -5.46 -5.99
C VAL A 101 -7.20 -4.79 -7.31
N TRP A 102 -6.78 -5.34 -8.45
CA TRP A 102 -7.18 -4.82 -9.77
C TRP A 102 -8.63 -5.13 -10.13
N ILE A 103 -9.14 -6.31 -9.81
CA ILE A 103 -10.57 -6.64 -9.98
C ILE A 103 -11.44 -5.68 -9.14
N GLN A 104 -11.05 -5.43 -7.88
CA GLN A 104 -11.75 -4.47 -7.03
C GLN A 104 -11.77 -3.08 -7.64
N PHE A 105 -10.64 -2.62 -8.17
CA PHE A 105 -10.51 -1.32 -8.82
C PHE A 105 -11.38 -1.24 -10.07
N TRP A 106 -11.30 -2.23 -10.96
CA TRP A 106 -12.10 -2.29 -12.18
C TRP A 106 -13.60 -2.26 -11.90
N VAL A 107 -14.08 -3.04 -10.94
CA VAL A 107 -15.50 -3.05 -10.56
C VAL A 107 -15.95 -1.70 -9.99
N ALA A 108 -15.11 -1.05 -9.19
CA ALA A 108 -15.42 0.25 -8.61
C ALA A 108 -15.50 1.38 -9.65
N HIS A 109 -14.65 1.32 -10.68
CA HIS A 109 -14.51 2.37 -11.70
C HIS A 109 -15.16 2.02 -13.05
N ALA A 110 -15.98 0.98 -13.10
CA ALA A 110 -16.72 0.63 -14.31
C ALA A 110 -17.65 1.78 -14.73
N PRO A 111 -17.73 2.09 -16.05
CA PRO A 111 -18.55 3.18 -16.56
C PRO A 111 -20.01 3.08 -16.07
N PRO A 112 -20.71 4.23 -15.86
CA PRO A 112 -22.13 4.21 -15.54
C PRO A 112 -22.93 3.46 -16.61
N GLY A 113 -23.83 2.57 -16.19
CA GLY A 113 -24.64 1.75 -17.09
C GLY A 113 -23.95 0.49 -17.62
N SER A 114 -22.68 0.28 -17.35
CA SER A 114 -22.01 -0.99 -17.72
C SER A 114 -22.53 -2.16 -16.90
N ILE A 115 -22.76 -3.31 -17.58
CA ILE A 115 -23.14 -4.55 -16.91
C ILE A 115 -21.93 -5.09 -16.17
N ARG A 116 -22.01 -5.13 -14.85
CA ARG A 116 -20.99 -5.75 -14.00
C ARG A 116 -21.36 -7.22 -13.79
N PRO A 117 -20.48 -8.17 -14.10
CA PRO A 117 -20.74 -9.58 -13.84
C PRO A 117 -21.05 -9.80 -12.35
N SER A 118 -22.11 -10.53 -12.04
CA SER A 118 -22.55 -10.78 -10.66
C SER A 118 -21.45 -11.40 -9.79
N TRP A 119 -20.65 -12.30 -10.37
CA TRP A 119 -19.50 -12.89 -9.69
C TRP A 119 -18.45 -11.85 -9.26
N ALA A 120 -18.20 -10.82 -10.09
CA ALA A 120 -17.21 -9.78 -9.77
C ALA A 120 -17.68 -8.89 -8.63
N VAL A 121 -18.96 -8.56 -8.58
CA VAL A 121 -19.59 -7.81 -7.47
C VAL A 121 -19.50 -8.62 -6.18
N ALA A 122 -19.90 -9.90 -6.21
CA ALA A 122 -19.82 -10.80 -5.06
C ALA A 122 -18.36 -11.03 -4.59
N PHE A 123 -17.44 -11.16 -5.54
CA PHE A 123 -16.00 -11.26 -5.25
C PHE A 123 -15.51 -10.02 -4.49
N VAL A 124 -15.78 -8.81 -5.00
CA VAL A 124 -15.33 -7.56 -4.37
C VAL A 124 -15.86 -7.40 -2.94
N ALA A 125 -17.12 -7.78 -2.69
CA ALA A 125 -17.69 -7.72 -1.35
C ALA A 125 -16.91 -8.59 -0.34
N ARG A 126 -16.55 -9.82 -0.74
CA ARG A 126 -15.77 -10.75 0.09
C ARG A 126 -14.29 -10.35 0.15
N PHE A 127 -13.73 -9.92 -0.97
CA PHE A 127 -12.32 -9.55 -1.08
C PHE A 127 -11.97 -8.35 -0.18
N LYS A 128 -12.86 -7.38 -0.01
CA LYS A 128 -12.63 -6.23 0.90
C LYS A 128 -12.32 -6.67 2.33
N VAL A 129 -13.06 -7.63 2.85
CA VAL A 129 -12.84 -8.16 4.20
C VAL A 129 -11.60 -9.05 4.24
N ALA A 130 -11.45 -9.95 3.26
CA ALA A 130 -10.29 -10.82 3.17
C ALA A 130 -8.98 -10.03 3.03
N ASP A 131 -8.94 -8.98 2.19
CA ASP A 131 -7.77 -8.12 2.03
C ASP A 131 -7.43 -7.34 3.30
N LEU A 132 -8.44 -6.89 4.06
CA LEU A 132 -8.20 -6.24 5.35
C LEU A 132 -7.56 -7.21 6.36
N CYS A 133 -8.15 -8.39 6.53
CA CYS A 133 -7.60 -9.43 7.42
C CYS A 133 -6.21 -9.88 6.96
N TRP A 134 -6.01 -10.03 5.65
CA TRP A 134 -4.72 -10.39 5.07
C TRP A 134 -3.63 -9.37 5.40
N ARG A 135 -3.92 -8.06 5.22
CA ARG A 135 -2.97 -6.98 5.56
C ARG A 135 -2.61 -6.98 7.03
N ILE A 136 -3.56 -7.18 7.93
CA ILE A 136 -3.31 -7.28 9.37
C ILE A 136 -2.40 -8.48 9.64
N GLY A 137 -2.70 -9.63 9.06
CA GLY A 137 -1.87 -10.84 9.20
C GLY A 137 -0.45 -10.65 8.67
N VAL A 138 -0.30 -10.04 7.49
CA VAL A 138 1.01 -9.71 6.89
C VAL A 138 1.79 -8.76 7.78
N ALA A 139 1.18 -7.66 8.25
CA ALA A 139 1.84 -6.71 9.15
C ALA A 139 2.32 -7.39 10.43
N ALA A 140 1.47 -8.20 11.06
CA ALA A 140 1.83 -8.94 12.26
C ALA A 140 2.97 -9.93 12.02
N ALA A 141 2.93 -10.70 10.94
CA ALA A 141 3.99 -11.65 10.57
C ALA A 141 5.33 -10.95 10.32
N LEU A 142 5.32 -9.81 9.63
CA LEU A 142 6.52 -9.02 9.38
C LEU A 142 7.10 -8.42 10.66
N VAL A 143 6.24 -7.93 11.58
CA VAL A 143 6.68 -7.45 12.91
C VAL A 143 7.33 -8.57 13.69
N VAL A 144 6.70 -9.74 13.77
CA VAL A 144 7.25 -10.91 14.49
C VAL A 144 8.60 -11.30 13.88
N ALA A 145 8.69 -11.44 12.55
CA ALA A 145 9.94 -11.79 11.88
C ALA A 145 11.07 -10.78 12.14
N ALA A 146 10.75 -9.49 12.09
CA ALA A 146 11.75 -8.43 12.31
C ALA A 146 12.18 -8.39 13.78
N VAL A 147 11.24 -8.38 14.73
CA VAL A 147 11.55 -8.27 16.16
C VAL A 147 12.32 -9.49 16.67
N THR A 148 11.91 -10.70 16.29
CA THR A 148 12.63 -11.92 16.66
C THR A 148 14.04 -11.97 16.07
N SER A 149 14.23 -11.44 14.87
CA SER A 149 15.55 -11.36 14.24
C SER A 149 16.47 -10.35 14.93
N LEU A 150 15.95 -9.17 15.27
CA LEU A 150 16.71 -8.16 16.03
C LEU A 150 17.05 -8.64 17.44
N ALA A 151 16.14 -9.37 18.11
CA ALA A 151 16.38 -9.93 19.45
C ALA A 151 17.42 -11.07 19.45
N ALA A 152 17.55 -11.81 18.35
CA ALA A 152 18.45 -12.94 18.23
C ALA A 152 19.94 -12.57 18.14
N SER A 153 20.28 -11.29 17.98
CA SER A 153 21.61 -10.67 17.87
C SER A 153 22.63 -11.42 16.99
N GLY A 154 23.39 -10.67 16.18
CA GLY A 154 24.50 -11.23 15.39
C GLY A 154 24.08 -12.15 14.24
N GLY A 155 22.96 -11.85 13.56
CA GLY A 155 22.54 -12.54 12.34
C GLY A 155 21.97 -13.95 12.53
N ARG A 156 21.63 -14.34 13.76
CA ARG A 156 21.04 -15.67 14.07
C ARG A 156 19.53 -15.74 13.89
N GLY A 157 18.88 -14.64 13.56
CA GLY A 157 17.44 -14.58 13.32
C GLY A 157 17.05 -15.12 11.93
N ILE A 158 15.75 -15.15 11.66
CA ILE A 158 15.18 -15.50 10.35
C ILE A 158 15.70 -14.52 9.28
N ILE A 159 15.87 -13.24 9.65
CA ILE A 159 16.49 -12.19 8.83
C ILE A 159 17.94 -12.05 9.30
N GLY A 160 18.88 -12.38 8.44
CA GLY A 160 20.30 -12.46 8.78
C GLY A 160 21.05 -11.11 8.85
N ALA A 161 20.36 -9.99 8.57
CA ALA A 161 20.97 -8.65 8.58
C ALA A 161 20.08 -7.66 9.33
N ASP A 162 20.61 -6.96 10.33
CA ASP A 162 19.87 -6.03 11.17
C ASP A 162 19.23 -4.88 10.38
N TRP A 163 19.96 -4.32 9.40
CA TRP A 163 19.41 -3.28 8.53
C TRP A 163 18.16 -3.74 7.75
N LEU A 164 18.13 -5.02 7.35
CA LEU A 164 16.99 -5.60 6.65
C LEU A 164 15.83 -5.84 7.62
N ALA A 165 16.10 -6.28 8.85
CA ALA A 165 15.10 -6.44 9.89
C ALA A 165 14.42 -5.09 10.23
N TRP A 166 15.19 -4.02 10.38
CA TRP A 166 14.65 -2.66 10.53
C TRP A 166 13.82 -2.24 9.32
N LYS A 167 14.28 -2.51 8.11
CA LYS A 167 13.52 -2.22 6.89
C LYS A 167 12.19 -2.97 6.83
N VAL A 168 12.18 -4.24 7.23
CA VAL A 168 10.95 -5.06 7.30
C VAL A 168 9.99 -4.50 8.35
N LEU A 169 10.49 -4.02 9.49
CA LEU A 169 9.67 -3.38 10.52
C LEU A 169 9.02 -2.08 10.02
N LEU A 170 9.79 -1.24 9.30
CA LEU A 170 9.23 -0.03 8.69
C LEU A 170 8.18 -0.38 7.62
N PHE A 171 8.40 -1.43 6.83
CA PHE A 171 7.41 -1.88 5.85
C PHE A 171 6.14 -2.41 6.53
N ALA A 172 6.26 -3.14 7.64
CA ALA A 172 5.12 -3.56 8.43
C ALA A 172 4.30 -2.36 8.95
N ALA A 173 4.98 -1.29 9.38
CA ALA A 173 4.33 -0.04 9.79
C ALA A 173 3.57 0.63 8.63
N ILE A 174 4.12 0.62 7.40
CA ILE A 174 3.41 1.10 6.20
C ILE A 174 2.15 0.26 5.93
N VAL A 175 2.24 -1.08 6.03
CA VAL A 175 1.07 -1.95 5.84
C VAL A 175 0.00 -1.67 6.88
N ALA A 176 0.38 -1.47 8.15
CA ALA A 176 -0.52 -1.12 9.24
C ALA A 176 -1.19 0.24 9.02
N ASP A 177 -0.42 1.25 8.59
CA ASP A 177 -0.97 2.58 8.24
C ASP A 177 -1.96 2.49 7.08
N GLY A 178 -1.68 1.66 6.06
CA GLY A 178 -2.62 1.35 4.99
C GLY A 178 -3.93 0.70 5.48
N VAL A 179 -3.91 -0.06 6.58
CA VAL A 179 -5.13 -0.56 7.25
C VAL A 179 -5.90 0.61 7.86
N ILE A 180 -5.21 1.54 8.55
CA ILE A 180 -5.85 2.74 9.13
C ILE A 180 -6.54 3.56 8.03
N ILE A 181 -5.87 3.83 6.92
CA ILE A 181 -6.46 4.54 5.78
C ILE A 181 -7.75 3.85 5.31
N ARG A 182 -7.75 2.52 5.16
CA ARG A 182 -8.93 1.76 4.74
C ARG A 182 -10.12 1.87 5.70
N LEU A 183 -9.87 2.04 6.99
CA LEU A 183 -10.92 2.24 8.00
C LEU A 183 -11.46 3.68 7.98
N LEU A 184 -10.67 4.65 7.53
CA LEU A 184 -11.07 6.06 7.46
C LEU A 184 -11.84 6.40 6.17
N ILE A 185 -11.46 5.81 5.03
CA ILE A 185 -12.04 6.10 3.70
C ILE A 185 -13.59 6.01 3.65
N PRO A 186 -14.27 5.03 4.25
CA PRO A 186 -15.74 4.94 4.14
C PRO A 186 -16.48 6.17 4.66
N LYS A 187 -15.99 6.76 5.77
CA LYS A 187 -16.58 7.99 6.36
C LYS A 187 -16.38 9.19 5.43
N LEU A 188 -15.19 9.35 4.87
CA LEU A 188 -14.91 10.40 3.90
C LEU A 188 -15.76 10.23 2.64
N GLY A 189 -15.84 9.01 2.10
CA GLY A 189 -16.62 8.70 0.91
C GLY A 189 -18.11 9.03 1.08
N SER A 190 -18.71 8.74 2.24
CA SER A 190 -20.10 9.10 2.52
C SER A 190 -20.34 10.62 2.52
N THR A 191 -19.40 11.39 3.03
CA THR A 191 -19.47 12.87 3.01
C THR A 191 -19.31 13.40 1.58
N ILE A 192 -18.41 12.84 0.76
CA ILE A 192 -18.25 13.21 -0.65
C ILE A 192 -19.57 12.94 -1.42
N VAL A 193 -20.19 11.78 -1.20
CA VAL A 193 -21.47 11.44 -1.82
C VAL A 193 -22.57 12.42 -1.39
N ALA A 194 -22.63 12.79 -0.10
CA ALA A 194 -23.59 13.77 0.39
C ALA A 194 -23.42 15.16 -0.25
N ILE A 195 -22.16 15.58 -0.52
CA ILE A 195 -21.88 16.82 -1.26
C ILE A 195 -22.28 16.68 -2.73
N ALA A 196 -22.01 15.53 -3.35
CA ALA A 196 -22.32 15.28 -4.76
C ALA A 196 -23.85 15.30 -5.04
N THR A 197 -24.66 14.77 -4.12
CA THR A 197 -26.12 14.64 -4.30
C THR A 197 -26.93 15.78 -3.72
N GLY A 198 -26.50 16.33 -2.60
CA GLY A 198 -27.24 17.35 -1.84
C GLY A 198 -26.56 18.73 -1.83
N GLY A 199 -25.51 18.91 -2.60
CA GLY A 199 -24.77 20.18 -2.68
C GLY A 199 -23.78 20.41 -1.54
N SER A 200 -22.91 21.39 -1.75
CA SER A 200 -21.92 21.85 -0.76
C SER A 200 -22.62 22.76 0.27
N THR A 201 -22.51 22.40 1.55
CA THR A 201 -22.93 23.24 2.69
C THR A 201 -21.76 23.43 3.64
N PRO A 202 -21.74 24.53 4.44
CA PRO A 202 -20.65 24.78 5.39
C PRO A 202 -20.42 23.59 6.35
N GLU A 203 -21.48 22.94 6.81
CA GLU A 203 -21.40 21.80 7.74
C GLU A 203 -20.76 20.55 7.08
N ARG A 204 -21.13 20.27 5.82
CA ARG A 204 -20.55 19.16 5.06
C ARG A 204 -19.09 19.40 4.75
N GLU A 205 -18.74 20.64 4.39
CA GLU A 205 -17.34 21.02 4.10
C GLU A 205 -16.47 20.96 5.36
N ALA A 206 -16.97 21.44 6.50
CA ALA A 206 -16.26 21.32 7.77
C ALA A 206 -16.05 19.84 8.16
N THR A 207 -17.07 19.01 7.93
CA THR A 207 -16.98 17.55 8.19
C THR A 207 -15.94 16.90 7.28
N LEU A 208 -15.95 17.21 5.97
CA LEU A 208 -14.99 16.71 5.01
C LEU A 208 -13.56 17.11 5.37
N ALA A 209 -13.35 18.39 5.71
CA ALA A 209 -12.05 18.91 6.12
C ALA A 209 -11.52 18.19 7.38
N LYS A 210 -12.38 17.99 8.39
CA LYS A 210 -12.02 17.27 9.63
C LYS A 210 -11.64 15.80 9.35
N GLN A 211 -12.37 15.12 8.47
CA GLN A 211 -12.10 13.73 8.10
C GLN A 211 -10.82 13.59 7.26
N ALA A 212 -10.42 14.62 6.53
CA ALA A 212 -9.22 14.64 5.71
C ALA A 212 -7.91 14.71 6.55
N ILE A 213 -7.96 15.28 7.76
CA ILE A 213 -6.76 15.47 8.60
C ILE A 213 -6.03 14.16 8.86
N PRO A 214 -6.67 13.11 9.44
CA PRO A 214 -5.97 11.87 9.72
C PRO A 214 -5.48 11.17 8.45
N LEU A 215 -6.19 11.26 7.32
CA LEU A 215 -5.75 10.68 6.05
C LEU A 215 -4.46 11.36 5.54
N LYS A 216 -4.37 12.68 5.63
CA LYS A 216 -3.15 13.42 5.27
C LYS A 216 -1.98 13.06 6.18
N ALA A 217 -2.23 12.87 7.47
CA ALA A 217 -1.21 12.44 8.41
C ALA A 217 -0.67 11.04 8.05
N CYS A 218 -1.53 10.09 7.73
CA CYS A 218 -1.14 8.75 7.25
C CYS A 218 -0.23 8.83 6.01
N VAL A 219 -0.59 9.64 5.01
CA VAL A 219 0.24 9.80 3.80
C VAL A 219 1.63 10.33 4.14
N VAL A 220 1.74 11.34 5.02
CA VAL A 220 3.03 11.88 5.46
C VAL A 220 3.85 10.82 6.21
N VAL A 221 3.21 10.00 7.04
CA VAL A 221 3.85 8.86 7.73
C VAL A 221 4.40 7.87 6.71
N ILE A 222 3.60 7.47 5.70
CA ILE A 222 4.05 6.56 4.64
C ILE A 222 5.30 7.11 3.94
N TRP A 223 5.30 8.39 3.55
CA TRP A 223 6.45 9.01 2.88
C TRP A 223 7.70 8.99 3.75
N THR A 224 7.56 9.32 5.02
CA THR A 224 8.67 9.28 5.98
C THR A 224 9.25 7.86 6.11
N LEU A 225 8.37 6.86 6.22
CA LEU A 225 8.77 5.45 6.32
C LEU A 225 9.43 4.96 5.02
N LEU A 226 8.92 5.33 3.84
CA LEU A 226 9.54 4.98 2.54
C LEU A 226 10.94 5.59 2.40
N ILE A 227 11.13 6.85 2.80
CA ILE A 227 12.44 7.51 2.79
C ILE A 227 13.38 6.78 3.76
N GLY A 228 12.95 6.49 4.98
CA GLY A 228 13.73 5.75 5.97
C GLY A 228 14.15 4.35 5.46
N MET A 229 13.22 3.61 4.84
CA MET A 229 13.52 2.32 4.22
C MET A 229 14.53 2.43 3.08
N SER A 230 14.46 3.48 2.28
CA SER A 230 15.39 3.73 1.18
C SER A 230 16.79 4.06 1.71
N ALA A 231 16.87 4.89 2.76
CA ALA A 231 18.12 5.20 3.44
C ALA A 231 18.78 3.93 4.03
N LEU A 232 18.03 3.09 4.74
CA LEU A 232 18.53 1.81 5.26
C LEU A 232 19.06 0.90 4.15
N ALA A 233 18.39 0.87 3.00
CA ALA A 233 18.80 0.03 1.87
C ALA A 233 20.10 0.50 1.20
N VAL A 234 20.39 1.81 1.26
CA VAL A 234 21.61 2.41 0.71
C VAL A 234 22.76 2.31 1.71
N MET A 235 22.51 2.69 2.96
CA MET A 235 23.54 2.80 4.00
C MET A 235 23.95 1.44 4.57
N LYS A 236 23.04 0.48 4.62
CA LYS A 236 23.24 -0.88 5.17
C LYS A 236 24.08 -0.88 6.46
N PRO A 237 23.67 -0.19 7.51
CA PRO A 237 24.46 -0.09 8.73
C PRO A 237 24.73 -1.48 9.33
N GLY A 238 25.98 -1.72 9.71
CA GLY A 238 26.37 -3.03 10.28
C GLY A 238 26.87 -4.06 9.26
N MET A 239 27.09 -3.66 7.99
CA MET A 239 27.78 -4.47 6.97
C MET A 239 29.21 -4.00 6.80
#